data_653d48ace15fc05eb0828f313f6eab83
#
_entry.id   653d48ace15fc05eb0828f313f6eab83
#
_cell.length_a   1.000
_cell.length_b   1.000
_cell.length_c   1.000
_cell.angle_alpha   90.00
_cell.angle_beta   90.00
_cell.angle_gamma   90.00
#
_symmetry.space_group_name_H-M   'P 1'
#
loop_
_entity.id
_entity.type
_entity.pdbx_description
1 polymer ?
#
loop_
_entity_poly.entity_id
_entity_poly.type
_entity_poly.pdbx_seq_one_letter_code
_entity_poly.pdbx_strand_id
1 'polypeptide(L)'
;MKEVNYRDVAPIVLEKLAEGGVFLTVKDRKGRVNTMNIGWGSVAHYWNMPVFVAPVRHNRYTYELLQDADSFTVSVPLDDDMKSALAFVGTHHGNEVDKWAGAHIAPVDAMAVRGAVISQCALHLECKIRLIQPMTPEQMCDEVHKKMYGDEDFHTLYFGEIVACYRTDIND
;
A
#
# COMPACT_ATOMS: atom_id res chain seq x y z
N MET A 1 2.58 3.38 -21.03
CA MET A 1 1.62 3.33 -19.90
C MET A 1 0.22 3.08 -20.46
N LYS A 2 -0.54 2.13 -19.85
CA LYS A 2 -1.87 1.70 -20.33
C LYS A 2 -2.83 1.65 -19.13
N GLU A 3 -3.93 2.40 -19.20
CA GLU A 3 -5.01 2.29 -18.24
C GLU A 3 -5.63 0.89 -18.29
N VAL A 4 -5.96 0.34 -17.12
CA VAL A 4 -6.56 -0.98 -16.95
C VAL A 4 -7.75 -0.93 -16.00
N ASN A 5 -8.72 -1.83 -16.20
CA ASN A 5 -9.85 -1.91 -15.29
C ASN A 5 -9.42 -2.57 -13.97
N TYR A 6 -9.75 -1.95 -12.84
CA TYR A 6 -9.42 -2.48 -11.52
C TYR A 6 -9.95 -3.91 -11.27
N ARG A 7 -11.07 -4.28 -11.91
CA ARG A 7 -11.67 -5.63 -11.81
C ARG A 7 -10.78 -6.70 -12.46
N ASP A 8 -10.09 -6.33 -13.52
CA ASP A 8 -9.23 -7.28 -14.27
C ASP A 8 -7.92 -7.54 -13.52
N VAL A 9 -7.49 -6.60 -12.69
CA VAL A 9 -6.25 -6.70 -11.92
C VAL A 9 -6.47 -7.12 -10.46
N ALA A 10 -7.69 -7.07 -9.96
CA ALA A 10 -8.00 -7.46 -8.57
C ALA A 10 -7.52 -8.88 -8.18
N PRO A 11 -7.66 -9.91 -9.04
CA PRO A 11 -7.11 -11.24 -8.74
C PRO A 11 -5.59 -11.23 -8.62
N ILE A 12 -4.90 -10.48 -9.48
CA ILE A 12 -3.43 -10.34 -9.46
C ILE A 12 -2.99 -9.66 -8.16
N VAL A 13 -3.66 -8.58 -7.78
CA VAL A 13 -3.36 -7.85 -6.53
C VAL A 13 -3.54 -8.77 -5.32
N LEU A 14 -4.62 -9.55 -5.28
CA LEU A 14 -4.91 -10.49 -4.19
C LEU A 14 -3.84 -11.59 -4.10
N GLU A 15 -3.44 -12.16 -5.23
CA GLU A 15 -2.35 -13.14 -5.31
C GLU A 15 -1.04 -12.57 -4.76
N LYS A 16 -0.63 -11.39 -5.22
CA LYS A 16 0.60 -10.74 -4.76
C LYS A 16 0.57 -10.35 -3.29
N LEU A 17 -0.56 -9.90 -2.75
CA LEU A 17 -0.72 -9.69 -1.31
C LEU A 17 -0.43 -10.97 -0.51
N ALA A 18 -0.93 -12.12 -0.97
CA ALA A 18 -0.75 -13.41 -0.29
C ALA A 18 0.66 -13.99 -0.44
N GLU A 19 1.36 -13.75 -1.56
CA GLU A 19 2.64 -14.37 -1.89
C GLU A 19 3.89 -13.62 -1.42
N GLY A 20 3.79 -12.37 -1.06
CA GLY A 20 4.97 -11.58 -0.63
C GLY A 20 4.66 -10.13 -0.35
N GLY A 21 3.48 -9.68 -0.75
CA GLY A 21 3.00 -8.33 -0.52
C GLY A 21 3.16 -7.40 -1.72
N VAL A 22 2.77 -6.16 -1.49
CA VAL A 22 2.84 -5.06 -2.45
C VAL A 22 3.38 -3.81 -1.75
N PHE A 23 3.88 -2.85 -2.52
CA PHE A 23 4.34 -1.58 -1.98
C PHE A 23 3.14 -0.66 -1.72
N LEU A 24 2.98 -0.22 -0.47
CA LEU A 24 2.11 0.89 -0.08
C LEU A 24 2.97 2.14 0.08
N THR A 25 2.74 3.17 -0.73
CA THR A 25 3.50 4.41 -0.68
C THR A 25 2.60 5.58 -0.32
N VAL A 26 3.10 6.44 0.57
CA VAL A 26 2.40 7.62 1.07
C VAL A 26 3.30 8.84 0.94
N LYS A 27 2.74 9.97 0.50
CA LYS A 27 3.37 11.30 0.51
C LYS A 27 2.48 12.23 1.33
N ASP A 28 2.99 12.72 2.45
CA ASP A 28 2.24 13.65 3.31
C ASP A 28 2.20 15.07 2.72
N ARG A 29 1.46 15.96 3.38
CA ARG A 29 1.35 17.37 2.94
C ARG A 29 2.65 18.15 3.08
N LYS A 30 3.59 17.67 3.90
CA LYS A 30 4.92 18.25 4.09
C LYS A 30 5.92 17.78 3.04
N GLY A 31 5.50 16.86 2.16
CA GLY A 31 6.34 16.31 1.08
C GLY A 31 7.22 15.13 1.51
N ARG A 32 7.07 14.60 2.73
CA ARG A 32 7.76 13.39 3.16
C ARG A 32 7.14 12.20 2.43
N VAL A 33 7.98 11.34 1.87
CA VAL A 33 7.54 10.14 1.14
C VAL A 33 8.09 8.90 1.82
N ASN A 34 7.22 7.92 2.07
CA ASN A 34 7.64 6.62 2.57
C ASN A 34 6.90 5.50 1.87
N THR A 35 7.56 4.35 1.75
CA THR A 35 6.98 3.11 1.26
C THR A 35 7.14 1.98 2.29
N MET A 36 6.20 1.06 2.30
CA MET A 36 6.26 -0.16 3.12
C MET A 36 5.68 -1.34 2.34
N ASN A 37 6.00 -2.54 2.77
CA ASN A 37 5.33 -3.74 2.30
C ASN A 37 4.03 -3.94 3.08
N ILE A 38 2.94 -4.26 2.37
CA ILE A 38 1.70 -4.76 2.95
C ILE A 38 1.39 -6.13 2.33
N GLY A 39 1.13 -7.13 3.19
CA GLY A 39 0.67 -8.47 2.78
C GLY A 39 -0.84 -8.65 2.95
N TRP A 40 -1.54 -7.65 3.48
CA TRP A 40 -2.99 -7.65 3.71
C TRP A 40 -3.62 -6.47 3.01
N GLY A 41 -4.83 -6.67 2.53
CA GLY A 41 -5.60 -5.64 1.84
C GLY A 41 -6.68 -6.26 0.98
N SER A 42 -7.48 -5.42 0.34
CA SER A 42 -8.49 -5.88 -0.60
C SER A 42 -8.77 -4.86 -1.68
N VAL A 43 -9.07 -5.34 -2.89
CA VAL A 43 -9.74 -4.57 -3.93
C VAL A 43 -11.24 -4.81 -3.77
N ALA A 44 -12.03 -3.77 -3.63
CA ALA A 44 -13.43 -3.85 -3.26
C ALA A 44 -14.29 -2.86 -4.05
N HIS A 45 -15.60 -2.92 -3.85
CA HIS A 45 -16.56 -1.98 -4.41
C HIS A 45 -17.45 -1.42 -3.29
N TYR A 46 -17.21 -0.16 -2.90
CA TYR A 46 -17.96 0.55 -1.88
C TYR A 46 -18.51 1.86 -2.44
N TRP A 47 -19.67 2.28 -2.00
CA TRP A 47 -20.30 3.56 -2.38
C TRP A 47 -20.36 3.76 -3.91
N ASN A 48 -20.60 2.68 -4.67
CA ASN A 48 -20.59 2.65 -6.12
C ASN A 48 -19.25 3.09 -6.77
N MET A 49 -18.14 2.90 -6.07
CA MET A 49 -16.80 3.21 -6.57
C MET A 49 -15.80 2.08 -6.32
N PRO A 50 -14.73 1.98 -7.12
CA PRO A 50 -13.64 1.06 -6.85
C PRO A 50 -12.85 1.53 -5.63
N VAL A 51 -12.55 0.61 -4.72
CA VAL A 51 -11.83 0.91 -3.47
C VAL A 51 -10.71 -0.09 -3.26
N PHE A 52 -9.55 0.40 -2.81
CA PHE A 52 -8.53 -0.42 -2.18
C PHE A 52 -8.57 -0.18 -0.66
N VAL A 53 -8.63 -1.26 0.12
CA VAL A 53 -8.57 -1.18 1.58
C VAL A 53 -7.16 -1.58 2.03
N ALA A 54 -6.44 -0.65 2.62
CA ALA A 54 -5.08 -0.83 3.11
C ALA A 54 -5.05 -0.85 4.65
N PRO A 55 -4.77 -1.99 5.30
CA PRO A 55 -4.54 -2.04 6.74
C PRO A 55 -3.10 -1.62 7.06
N VAL A 56 -2.93 -0.67 7.97
CA VAL A 56 -1.62 -0.17 8.40
C VAL A 56 -1.52 -0.20 9.92
N ARG A 57 -0.50 -0.88 10.47
CA ARG A 57 -0.24 -0.92 11.92
C ARG A 57 0.24 0.42 12.44
N HIS A 58 -0.11 0.74 13.68
CA HIS A 58 0.21 2.03 14.31
C HIS A 58 1.71 2.24 14.51
N ASN A 59 2.48 1.18 14.69
CA ASN A 59 3.94 1.24 14.85
C ASN A 59 4.70 1.53 13.55
N ARG A 60 4.03 1.58 12.39
CA ARG A 60 4.68 1.83 11.10
C ARG A 60 4.89 3.32 10.86
N TYR A 61 6.07 3.71 10.38
CA TYR A 61 6.32 5.09 9.99
C TYR A 61 5.33 5.61 8.93
N THR A 62 4.86 4.73 8.03
CA THR A 62 3.79 5.05 7.07
C THR A 62 2.50 5.50 7.77
N TYR A 63 2.17 4.94 8.95
CA TYR A 63 1.01 5.37 9.74
C TYR A 63 1.12 6.83 10.18
N GLU A 64 2.32 7.27 10.59
CA GLU A 64 2.57 8.67 10.93
C GLU A 64 2.30 9.59 9.74
N LEU A 65 2.80 9.24 8.52
CA LEU A 65 2.56 10.04 7.32
C LEU A 65 1.08 10.10 6.94
N LEU A 66 0.35 8.99 7.14
CA LEU A 66 -1.09 8.90 6.83
C LEU A 66 -1.95 9.82 7.69
N GLN A 67 -1.46 10.30 8.84
CA GLN A 67 -2.17 11.29 9.67
C GLN A 67 -2.26 12.66 8.98
N ASP A 68 -1.38 12.94 8.02
CA ASP A 68 -1.31 14.21 7.26
C ASP A 68 -1.33 13.97 5.74
N ALA A 69 -1.92 12.87 5.29
CA ALA A 69 -2.07 12.52 3.88
C ALA A 69 -3.55 12.37 3.51
N ASP A 70 -3.88 12.66 2.25
CA ASP A 70 -5.23 12.50 1.68
C ASP A 70 -5.30 11.36 0.65
N SER A 71 -4.17 10.69 0.42
CA SER A 71 -4.01 9.69 -0.63
C SER A 71 -2.88 8.72 -0.31
N PHE A 72 -2.90 7.59 -0.98
CA PHE A 72 -1.81 6.61 -1.03
C PHE A 72 -1.77 5.94 -2.40
N THR A 73 -0.67 5.27 -2.70
CA THR A 73 -0.54 4.45 -3.91
C THR A 73 -0.19 3.01 -3.56
N VAL A 74 -0.59 2.10 -4.42
CA VAL A 74 -0.21 0.69 -4.35
C VAL A 74 0.53 0.35 -5.63
N SER A 75 1.80 -0.05 -5.50
CA SER A 75 2.61 -0.53 -6.61
C SER A 75 2.80 -2.04 -6.48
N VAL A 76 2.41 -2.77 -7.52
CA VAL A 76 2.34 -4.23 -7.53
C VAL A 76 3.43 -4.79 -8.42
N PRO A 77 4.42 -5.50 -7.86
CA PRO A 77 5.40 -6.22 -8.66
C PRO A 77 4.73 -7.42 -9.34
N LEU A 78 4.91 -7.56 -10.65
CA LEU A 78 4.34 -8.67 -11.42
C LEU A 78 5.28 -9.86 -11.54
N ASP A 79 6.57 -9.65 -11.29
CA ASP A 79 7.63 -10.66 -11.29
C ASP A 79 8.23 -10.85 -9.89
N ASP A 80 9.15 -11.80 -9.77
CA ASP A 80 9.80 -12.16 -8.51
C ASP A 80 11.03 -11.28 -8.17
N ASP A 81 11.43 -10.40 -9.04
CA ASP A 81 12.67 -9.61 -8.90
C ASP A 81 12.60 -8.61 -7.74
N MET A 82 11.38 -8.26 -7.30
CA MET A 82 11.17 -7.29 -6.23
C MET A 82 11.05 -7.89 -4.81
N LYS A 83 11.21 -9.22 -4.64
CA LYS A 83 11.05 -9.87 -3.32
C LYS A 83 12.00 -9.34 -2.26
N SER A 84 13.26 -9.10 -2.62
CA SER A 84 14.26 -8.54 -1.70
C SER A 84 13.93 -7.09 -1.30
N ALA A 85 13.45 -6.29 -2.26
CA ALA A 85 13.03 -4.92 -2.00
C ALA A 85 11.79 -4.87 -1.08
N LEU A 86 10.78 -5.71 -1.32
CA LEU A 86 9.61 -5.85 -0.46
C LEU A 86 10.00 -6.27 0.97
N ALA A 87 10.90 -7.24 1.11
CA ALA A 87 11.39 -7.66 2.42
C ALA A 87 12.12 -6.51 3.14
N PHE A 88 12.98 -5.77 2.45
CA PHE A 88 13.71 -4.65 3.01
C PHE A 88 12.76 -3.54 3.50
N VAL A 89 11.84 -3.07 2.64
CA VAL A 89 10.91 -1.98 3.03
C VAL A 89 9.89 -2.41 4.09
N GLY A 90 9.64 -3.72 4.22
CA GLY A 90 8.75 -4.29 5.24
C GLY A 90 9.38 -4.39 6.64
N THR A 91 10.71 -4.47 6.72
CA THR A 91 11.44 -4.71 7.98
C THR A 91 12.14 -3.47 8.55
N HIS A 92 12.31 -2.41 7.74
CA HIS A 92 12.98 -1.18 8.14
C HIS A 92 12.01 -0.01 8.25
N HIS A 93 12.31 0.97 9.12
CA HIS A 93 11.53 2.20 9.25
C HIS A 93 12.16 3.32 8.41
N GLY A 94 11.34 4.06 7.65
CA GLY A 94 11.83 5.09 6.72
C GLY A 94 12.31 6.39 7.40
N ASN A 95 12.09 6.54 8.70
CA ASN A 95 12.69 7.61 9.51
C ASN A 95 14.08 7.22 10.06
N GLU A 96 14.48 5.96 9.92
CA GLU A 96 15.76 5.43 10.42
C GLU A 96 16.75 5.15 9.29
N VAL A 97 16.23 4.72 8.13
CA VAL A 97 17.04 4.34 6.97
C VAL A 97 16.49 4.93 5.68
N ASP A 98 17.37 5.16 4.71
CA ASP A 98 16.96 5.46 3.34
C ASP A 98 16.50 4.17 2.65
N LYS A 99 15.17 3.97 2.62
CA LYS A 99 14.56 2.80 1.98
C LYS A 99 14.74 2.76 0.47
N TRP A 100 14.86 3.92 -0.15
CA TRP A 100 15.00 4.02 -1.61
C TRP A 100 16.36 3.45 -2.04
N ALA A 101 17.42 3.92 -1.40
CA ALA A 101 18.76 3.40 -1.63
C ALA A 101 18.91 1.95 -1.16
N GLY A 102 18.43 1.61 0.05
CA GLY A 102 18.61 0.30 0.64
C GLY A 102 17.85 -0.82 -0.07
N ALA A 103 16.69 -0.53 -0.65
CA ALA A 103 15.91 -1.49 -1.43
C ALA A 103 16.19 -1.42 -2.94
N HIS A 104 17.06 -0.50 -3.40
CA HIS A 104 17.36 -0.24 -4.81
C HIS A 104 16.10 0.04 -5.64
N ILE A 105 15.16 0.83 -5.09
CA ILE A 105 13.92 1.25 -5.74
C ILE A 105 13.90 2.76 -5.92
N ALA A 106 13.11 3.23 -6.91
CA ALA A 106 13.00 4.65 -7.18
C ALA A 106 11.52 5.10 -7.15
N PRO A 107 11.19 6.16 -6.38
CA PRO A 107 9.89 6.78 -6.43
C PRO A 107 9.75 7.64 -7.69
N VAL A 108 8.58 7.56 -8.33
CA VAL A 108 8.17 8.45 -9.43
C VAL A 108 6.84 9.08 -9.00
N ASP A 109 6.65 10.36 -9.28
CA ASP A 109 5.42 11.05 -8.91
C ASP A 109 4.20 10.36 -9.52
N ALA A 110 3.18 10.17 -8.71
CA ALA A 110 1.87 9.68 -9.11
C ALA A 110 1.16 10.70 -10.02
N MET A 111 0.22 10.25 -10.85
CA MET A 111 -0.45 11.07 -11.85
C MET A 111 -1.73 11.74 -11.35
N ALA A 112 -2.52 11.01 -10.58
CA ALA A 112 -3.87 11.41 -10.20
C ALA A 112 -4.00 11.80 -8.73
N VAL A 113 -2.99 11.48 -7.90
CA VAL A 113 -2.98 11.79 -6.47
C VAL A 113 -1.65 12.43 -6.05
N ARG A 114 -1.65 13.06 -4.89
CA ARG A 114 -0.40 13.44 -4.23
C ARG A 114 0.29 12.18 -3.70
N GLY A 115 1.23 11.66 -4.43
CA GLY A 115 1.88 10.39 -4.08
C GLY A 115 3.07 10.10 -4.96
N ALA A 116 3.63 8.93 -4.74
CA ALA A 116 4.66 8.36 -5.60
C ALA A 116 4.36 6.89 -5.83
N VAL A 117 4.73 6.38 -6.99
CA VAL A 117 4.72 4.96 -7.33
C VAL A 117 6.14 4.43 -7.44
N ILE A 118 6.32 3.13 -7.35
CA ILE A 118 7.64 2.48 -7.50
C ILE A 118 7.88 2.23 -8.99
N SER A 119 8.89 2.87 -9.55
CA SER A 119 9.15 2.83 -11.01
C SER A 119 9.43 1.42 -11.55
N GLN A 120 9.95 0.52 -10.71
CA GLN A 120 10.25 -0.86 -11.07
C GLN A 120 9.01 -1.79 -11.04
N CYS A 121 7.86 -1.31 -10.56
CA CYS A 121 6.62 -2.08 -10.60
C CYS A 121 5.86 -1.80 -11.91
N ALA A 122 5.20 -2.83 -12.43
CA ALA A 122 4.47 -2.74 -13.68
C ALA A 122 2.97 -2.43 -13.53
N LEU A 123 2.42 -2.48 -12.32
CA LEU A 123 1.00 -2.22 -12.04
C LEU A 123 0.86 -1.26 -10.88
N HIS A 124 0.03 -0.22 -11.06
CA HIS A 124 -0.18 0.83 -10.05
C HIS A 124 -1.65 1.12 -9.85
N LEU A 125 -2.02 1.33 -8.58
CA LEU A 125 -3.31 1.85 -8.16
C LEU A 125 -3.06 3.14 -7.37
N GLU A 126 -3.70 4.25 -7.77
CA GLU A 126 -3.64 5.53 -7.08
C GLU A 126 -4.96 5.78 -6.37
N CYS A 127 -4.89 6.03 -5.07
CA CYS A 127 -6.05 5.98 -4.19
C CYS A 127 -6.24 7.27 -3.39
N LYS A 128 -7.45 7.86 -3.44
CA LYS A 128 -7.88 8.95 -2.54
C LYS A 128 -8.55 8.39 -1.31
N ILE A 129 -8.08 8.73 -0.12
CA ILE A 129 -8.65 8.27 1.15
C ILE A 129 -10.08 8.81 1.30
N ARG A 130 -11.05 7.89 1.52
CA ARG A 130 -12.48 8.21 1.70
C ARG A 130 -12.99 7.89 3.10
N LEU A 131 -12.41 6.88 3.75
CA LEU A 131 -12.75 6.49 5.12
C LEU A 131 -11.49 6.00 5.81
N ILE A 132 -11.38 6.32 7.09
CA ILE A 132 -10.34 5.81 8.00
C ILE A 132 -11.07 5.10 9.14
N GLN A 133 -10.80 3.80 9.32
CA GLN A 133 -11.48 2.97 10.31
C GLN A 133 -10.45 2.24 11.17
N PRO A 134 -10.20 2.66 12.41
CA PRO A 134 -9.38 1.89 13.34
C PRO A 134 -10.02 0.53 13.65
N MET A 135 -9.21 -0.52 13.71
CA MET A 135 -9.64 -1.79 14.29
C MET A 135 -9.63 -1.66 15.81
N THR A 136 -10.65 -2.23 16.46
CA THR A 136 -10.77 -2.23 17.91
C THR A 136 -10.87 -3.67 18.41
N PRO A 137 -10.22 -4.01 19.54
CA PRO A 137 -10.20 -5.38 20.06
C PRO A 137 -11.59 -5.90 20.39
N GLU A 138 -12.51 -5.02 20.84
CA GLU A 138 -13.88 -5.38 21.25
C GLU A 138 -14.74 -5.89 20.08
N GLN A 139 -14.36 -5.57 18.84
CA GLN A 139 -15.08 -5.98 17.63
C GLN A 139 -14.41 -7.16 16.92
N MET A 140 -13.36 -7.71 17.52
CA MET A 140 -12.58 -8.81 16.94
C MET A 140 -12.85 -10.11 17.68
N CYS A 141 -12.91 -11.22 16.96
CA CYS A 141 -13.01 -12.52 17.63
C CYS A 141 -11.68 -12.87 18.32
N ASP A 142 -11.75 -13.58 19.45
CA ASP A 142 -10.62 -13.95 20.29
C ASP A 142 -9.49 -14.67 19.54
N GLU A 143 -9.84 -15.52 18.57
CA GLU A 143 -8.84 -16.29 17.80
C GLU A 143 -7.94 -15.35 16.99
N VAL A 144 -8.52 -14.41 16.27
CA VAL A 144 -7.77 -13.42 15.46
C VAL A 144 -6.99 -12.49 16.36
N HIS A 145 -7.61 -11.99 17.44
CA HIS A 145 -6.94 -11.12 18.40
C HIS A 145 -5.68 -11.79 18.96
N LYS A 146 -5.79 -12.98 19.53
CA LYS A 146 -4.66 -13.70 20.13
C LYS A 146 -3.56 -14.06 19.14
N LYS A 147 -3.95 -14.46 17.92
CA LYS A 147 -3.00 -14.93 16.90
C LYS A 147 -2.25 -13.78 16.21
N MET A 148 -2.94 -12.68 15.91
CA MET A 148 -2.44 -11.64 15.03
C MET A 148 -2.09 -10.33 15.77
N TYR A 149 -2.64 -10.10 16.97
CA TYR A 149 -2.55 -8.86 17.72
C TYR A 149 -2.18 -9.06 19.20
N GLY A 150 -1.43 -10.11 19.50
CA GLY A 150 -0.95 -10.36 20.88
C GLY A 150 0.00 -9.30 21.42
N ASP A 151 0.51 -8.43 20.53
CA ASP A 151 1.34 -7.25 20.84
C ASP A 151 0.51 -5.95 21.01
N GLU A 152 -0.83 -6.04 20.90
CA GLU A 152 -1.78 -4.90 20.97
C GLU A 152 -1.54 -3.80 19.92
N ASP A 153 -0.71 -4.05 18.90
CA ASP A 153 -0.49 -3.11 17.78
C ASP A 153 -1.48 -3.38 16.65
N PHE A 154 -2.64 -2.72 16.73
CA PHE A 154 -3.74 -2.90 15.78
C PHE A 154 -3.50 -2.16 14.47
N HIS A 155 -4.26 -2.53 13.44
CA HIS A 155 -4.30 -1.80 12.19
C HIS A 155 -5.39 -0.72 12.20
N THR A 156 -5.13 0.33 11.45
CA THR A 156 -6.16 1.21 10.92
C THR A 156 -6.39 0.87 9.46
N LEU A 157 -7.65 0.72 9.06
CA LEU A 157 -8.05 0.48 7.67
C LEU A 157 -8.22 1.81 6.95
N TYR A 158 -7.49 1.99 5.85
CA TYR A 158 -7.62 3.15 4.97
C TYR A 158 -8.36 2.72 3.71
N PHE A 159 -9.58 3.21 3.53
CA PHE A 159 -10.40 2.97 2.35
C PHE A 159 -10.09 4.04 1.31
N GLY A 160 -9.36 3.68 0.28
CA GLY A 160 -8.98 4.59 -0.81
C GLY A 160 -9.78 4.31 -2.07
N GLU A 161 -10.52 5.31 -2.58
CA GLU A 161 -11.08 5.25 -3.93
C GLU A 161 -9.96 5.13 -4.94
N ILE A 162 -9.97 4.09 -5.75
CA ILE A 162 -9.02 3.91 -6.86
C ILE A 162 -9.39 4.90 -7.96
N VAL A 163 -8.66 6.01 -8.05
CA VAL A 163 -8.90 7.07 -9.04
C VAL A 163 -8.07 6.90 -10.30
N ALA A 164 -7.02 6.07 -10.25
CA ALA A 164 -6.27 5.63 -11.41
C ALA A 164 -5.78 4.20 -11.19
N CYS A 165 -5.86 3.38 -12.24
CA CYS A 165 -5.32 2.03 -12.29
C CYS A 165 -4.69 1.80 -13.66
N TYR A 166 -3.39 1.50 -13.69
CA TYR A 166 -2.65 1.41 -14.95
C TYR A 166 -1.44 0.49 -14.87
N ARG A 167 -1.03 0.01 -16.04
CA ARG A 167 0.24 -0.69 -16.22
C ARG A 167 1.27 0.22 -16.88
N THR A 168 2.50 0.11 -16.39
CA THR A 168 3.70 0.63 -17.05
C THR A 168 4.44 -0.57 -17.64
N ASP A 169 4.70 -0.56 -18.94
CA ASP A 169 5.59 -1.56 -19.54
C ASP A 169 7.01 -1.21 -19.11
N ILE A 170 7.68 -2.11 -18.40
CA ILE A 170 9.05 -1.89 -17.87
C ILE A 170 10.10 -1.88 -19.02
N ASN A 171 9.66 -2.16 -20.24
CA ASN A 171 10.52 -2.31 -21.44
C ASN A 171 10.27 -1.25 -22.53
N ASP A 172 9.67 -0.10 -22.21
CA ASP A 172 9.60 1.05 -23.13
C ASP A 172 10.61 2.14 -22.77
#